data_78ed1e2cdbee49864d7854f543ab7cef
#
_entry.id   78ed1e2cdbee49864d7854f543ab7cef
#
_cell.length_a   1.000
_cell.length_b   1.000
_cell.length_c   1.000
_cell.angle_alpha   90.00
_cell.angle_beta   90.00
_cell.angle_gamma   90.00
#
_symmetry.space_group_name_H-M   'P 1'
#
loop_
_entity.id
_entity.type
_entity.pdbx_description
1 polymer ?
#
loop_
_entity_poly.entity_id
_entity_poly.type
_entity_poly.pdbx_seq_one_letter_code
_entity_poly.pdbx_strand_id
1 'polypeptide(L)'
;MRPWIAFFSQTGTEINDICKALEIYPDGIITNRHKTDGINKELFSTTTFREHKLNRTIWYMLPGRPSIESYENILSQYNNPVITLHGYLRIIPKEICSKYEIYNLHPGLINKYPSLKGFNPQERAFKENYKHAGCVIHKVIPEVDEGEILMSQGVDIQQCTLDDVYKKLRVVALDLWISFFKAYKILDNDIDKLQLQ
;
A
#
# COMPACT_ATOMS: atom_id res chain seq x y z
N MET A 1 -19.16 3.46 3.56
CA MET A 1 -17.78 3.12 3.11
C MET A 1 -16.76 3.58 4.16
N ARG A 2 -15.75 2.78 4.48
CA ARG A 2 -14.65 3.21 5.35
C ARG A 2 -13.68 4.06 4.53
N PRO A 3 -13.21 5.22 5.02
CA PRO A 3 -12.21 6.02 4.32
C PRO A 3 -10.93 5.24 4.06
N TRP A 4 -10.38 5.33 2.84
CA TRP A 4 -9.08 4.75 2.49
C TRP A 4 -7.99 5.82 2.59
N ILE A 5 -6.98 5.58 3.43
CA ILE A 5 -5.81 6.44 3.59
C ILE A 5 -4.57 5.69 3.13
N ALA A 6 -3.90 6.20 2.11
CA ALA A 6 -2.73 5.60 1.52
C ALA A 6 -1.45 6.33 1.92
N PHE A 7 -0.43 5.61 2.39
CA PHE A 7 0.86 6.17 2.78
C PHE A 7 1.96 5.73 1.80
N PHE A 8 2.85 6.64 1.43
CA PHE A 8 4.04 6.27 0.67
C PHE A 8 5.24 7.19 0.94
N SER A 9 6.46 6.68 0.74
CA SER A 9 7.73 7.42 0.82
C SER A 9 8.50 7.45 -0.50
N GLN A 10 8.09 6.68 -1.49
CA GLN A 10 8.78 6.53 -2.76
C GLN A 10 8.07 7.29 -3.89
N THR A 11 7.52 6.59 -4.87
CA THR A 11 6.93 7.19 -6.06
C THR A 11 5.41 7.31 -6.03
N GLY A 12 4.73 6.52 -5.18
CA GLY A 12 3.27 6.39 -5.19
C GLY A 12 2.71 5.65 -6.42
N THR A 13 3.57 5.01 -7.22
CA THR A 13 3.15 4.29 -8.43
C THR A 13 2.17 3.17 -8.11
N GLU A 14 2.39 2.43 -7.02
CA GLU A 14 1.50 1.35 -6.60
C GLU A 14 0.08 1.86 -6.30
N ILE A 15 -0.05 3.01 -5.64
CA ILE A 15 -1.35 3.65 -5.38
C ILE A 15 -2.03 3.99 -6.71
N ASN A 16 -1.29 4.57 -7.66
CA ASN A 16 -1.81 4.90 -8.98
C ASN A 16 -2.29 3.66 -9.75
N ASP A 17 -1.52 2.57 -9.69
CA ASP A 17 -1.87 1.31 -10.34
C ASP A 17 -3.17 0.72 -9.74
N ILE A 18 -3.33 0.76 -8.41
CA ILE A 18 -4.55 0.34 -7.71
C ILE A 18 -5.75 1.21 -8.13
N CYS A 19 -5.58 2.54 -8.11
CA CYS A 19 -6.64 3.46 -8.53
C CYS A 19 -7.13 3.17 -9.94
N LYS A 20 -6.22 2.89 -10.86
CA LYS A 20 -6.55 2.57 -12.26
C LYS A 20 -7.24 1.21 -12.40
N ALA A 21 -6.77 0.20 -11.65
CA ALA A 21 -7.29 -1.16 -11.75
C ALA A 21 -8.68 -1.33 -11.13
N LEU A 22 -8.97 -0.60 -10.05
CA LEU A 22 -10.20 -0.75 -9.28
C LEU A 22 -11.17 0.44 -9.40
N GLU A 23 -10.73 1.51 -10.04
CA GLU A 23 -11.49 2.78 -10.12
C GLU A 23 -11.86 3.37 -8.76
N ILE A 24 -11.05 3.08 -7.73
CA ILE A 24 -11.18 3.63 -6.39
C ILE A 24 -10.07 4.64 -6.12
N TYR A 25 -10.31 5.53 -5.17
CA TYR A 25 -9.39 6.63 -4.86
C TYR A 25 -9.28 6.79 -3.36
N PRO A 26 -8.06 7.02 -2.83
CA PRO A 26 -7.92 7.30 -1.41
C PRO A 26 -8.57 8.63 -1.04
N ASP A 27 -9.20 8.67 0.13
CA ASP A 27 -9.71 9.91 0.73
C ASP A 27 -8.55 10.79 1.20
N GLY A 28 -7.45 10.17 1.64
CA GLY A 28 -6.23 10.84 2.03
C GLY A 28 -4.97 10.15 1.52
N ILE A 29 -4.01 10.93 1.08
CA ILE A 29 -2.66 10.46 0.77
C ILE A 29 -1.68 11.13 1.73
N ILE A 30 -0.91 10.33 2.44
CA ILE A 30 0.13 10.79 3.35
C ILE A 30 1.50 10.44 2.79
N THR A 31 2.35 11.45 2.62
CA THR A 31 3.71 11.26 2.13
C THR A 31 4.69 12.19 2.82
N ASN A 32 5.96 11.78 2.85
CA ASN A 32 7.08 12.63 3.25
C ASN A 32 7.91 13.09 2.03
N ARG A 33 7.36 12.96 0.82
CA ARG A 33 7.98 13.40 -0.44
C ARG A 33 7.38 14.71 -0.93
N HIS A 34 8.23 15.61 -1.44
CA HIS A 34 7.77 16.81 -2.14
C HIS A 34 7.21 16.45 -3.53
N LYS A 35 6.25 17.23 -4.02
CA LYS A 35 5.62 17.00 -5.34
C LYS A 35 6.62 16.90 -6.50
N THR A 36 7.76 17.56 -6.41
CA THR A 36 8.82 17.57 -7.42
C THR A 36 9.84 16.45 -7.26
N ASP A 37 9.76 15.66 -6.20
CA ASP A 37 10.81 14.74 -5.76
C ASP A 37 10.54 13.29 -6.20
N GLY A 38 10.33 13.09 -7.51
CA GLY A 38 10.20 11.74 -8.09
C GLY A 38 8.86 11.07 -7.86
N ILE A 39 7.82 11.79 -7.42
CA ILE A 39 6.46 11.26 -7.33
C ILE A 39 5.91 11.02 -8.74
N ASN A 40 5.22 9.91 -8.93
CA ASN A 40 4.55 9.60 -10.17
C ASN A 40 3.54 10.71 -10.53
N LYS A 41 3.79 11.39 -11.65
CA LYS A 41 2.95 12.51 -12.11
C LYS A 41 1.51 12.10 -12.39
N GLU A 42 1.29 10.86 -12.82
CA GLU A 42 -0.06 10.34 -13.07
C GLU A 42 -0.88 10.23 -11.79
N LEU A 43 -0.25 9.94 -10.64
CA LEU A 43 -0.96 9.87 -9.37
C LEU A 43 -1.62 11.21 -9.02
N PHE A 44 -0.99 12.33 -9.34
CA PHE A 44 -1.60 13.65 -9.14
C PHE A 44 -2.84 13.83 -10.01
N SER A 45 -2.76 13.54 -11.30
CA SER A 45 -3.92 13.66 -12.21
C SER A 45 -5.02 12.67 -11.86
N THR A 46 -4.65 11.45 -11.48
CA THR A 46 -5.59 10.40 -11.07
C THR A 46 -6.36 10.77 -9.80
N THR A 47 -5.71 11.44 -8.83
CA THR A 47 -6.31 11.73 -7.51
C THR A 47 -6.89 13.13 -7.38
N THR A 48 -6.55 14.08 -8.28
CA THR A 48 -6.94 15.49 -8.15
C THR A 48 -8.14 15.89 -8.98
N PHE A 49 -8.45 15.21 -10.08
CA PHE A 49 -9.48 15.60 -11.01
C PHE A 49 -10.38 14.42 -11.42
N ARG A 50 -11.60 14.40 -10.86
CA ARG A 50 -12.74 13.75 -11.51
C ARG A 50 -13.93 14.69 -11.60
N GLU A 51 -14.38 14.89 -12.82
CA GLU A 51 -15.51 15.77 -13.14
C GLU A 51 -16.86 15.29 -12.58
N HIS A 52 -16.96 14.07 -12.05
CA HIS A 52 -18.24 13.47 -11.69
C HIS A 52 -18.43 12.98 -10.24
N LYS A 53 -17.46 13.09 -9.35
CA LYS A 53 -17.68 12.85 -7.90
C LYS A 53 -16.89 13.84 -7.06
N LEU A 54 -17.58 14.43 -6.07
CA LEU A 54 -17.10 15.41 -5.09
C LEU A 54 -15.99 14.92 -4.14
N ASN A 55 -15.43 13.74 -4.37
CA ASN A 55 -14.41 13.15 -3.51
C ASN A 55 -13.01 13.61 -3.96
N ARG A 56 -12.53 14.66 -3.32
CA ARG A 56 -11.16 15.14 -3.49
C ARG A 56 -10.26 14.33 -2.55
N THR A 57 -9.28 13.63 -3.08
CA THR A 57 -8.17 13.10 -2.27
C THR A 57 -7.43 14.26 -1.61
N ILE A 58 -7.31 14.23 -0.29
CA ILE A 58 -6.54 15.23 0.45
C ILE A 58 -5.10 14.73 0.57
N TRP A 59 -4.15 15.58 0.18
CA TRP A 59 -2.74 15.28 0.30
C TRP A 59 -2.14 15.89 1.56
N TYR A 60 -1.48 15.06 2.37
CA TYR A 60 -0.79 15.48 3.58
C TYR A 60 0.71 15.22 3.44
N MET A 61 1.50 16.25 3.73
CA MET A 61 2.94 16.13 3.75
C MET A 61 3.45 16.06 5.18
N LEU A 62 4.05 14.93 5.55
CA LEU A 62 4.69 14.74 6.84
C LEU A 62 6.20 15.01 6.75
N PRO A 63 6.84 15.45 7.84
CA PRO A 63 8.29 15.54 7.90
C PRO A 63 8.94 14.15 7.77
N GLY A 64 10.27 14.14 7.56
CA GLY A 64 11.02 12.88 7.44
C GLY A 64 10.99 12.01 8.69
N ARG A 65 10.72 12.59 9.87
CA ARG A 65 10.48 11.91 11.16
C ARG A 65 9.20 12.47 11.78
N PRO A 66 8.03 11.94 11.42
CA PRO A 66 6.77 12.43 11.95
C PRO A 66 6.62 12.08 13.43
N SER A 67 6.06 13.00 14.21
CA SER A 67 5.65 12.74 15.59
C SER A 67 4.32 11.98 15.63
N ILE A 68 3.98 11.38 16.77
CA ILE A 68 2.66 10.78 17.01
C ILE A 68 1.56 11.80 16.73
N GLU A 69 1.71 13.01 17.24
CA GLU A 69 0.76 14.11 17.04
C GLU A 69 0.56 14.43 15.55
N SER A 70 1.63 14.37 14.73
CA SER A 70 1.52 14.58 13.28
C SER A 70 0.60 13.56 12.60
N TYR A 71 0.65 12.30 13.02
CA TYR A 71 -0.27 11.26 12.53
C TYR A 71 -1.68 11.48 13.06
N GLU A 72 -1.83 11.72 14.38
CA GLU A 72 -3.12 11.91 15.03
C GLU A 72 -3.90 13.08 14.44
N ASN A 73 -3.27 14.23 14.20
CA ASN A 73 -3.88 15.40 13.62
C ASN A 73 -4.50 15.14 12.24
N ILE A 74 -3.97 14.16 11.50
CA ILE A 74 -4.52 13.80 10.20
C ILE A 74 -5.55 12.67 10.35
N LEU A 75 -5.19 11.59 11.02
CA LEU A 75 -5.99 10.36 11.05
C LEU A 75 -7.29 10.53 11.84
N SER A 76 -7.31 11.40 12.86
CA SER A 76 -8.50 11.69 13.64
C SER A 76 -9.61 12.41 12.85
N GLN A 77 -9.29 12.96 11.68
CA GLN A 77 -10.28 13.58 10.79
C GLN A 77 -11.14 12.54 10.06
N TYR A 78 -10.74 11.27 10.08
CA TYR A 78 -11.42 10.18 9.38
C TYR A 78 -12.06 9.21 10.37
N ASN A 79 -13.30 8.85 10.11
CA ASN A 79 -14.02 7.88 10.96
C ASN A 79 -13.66 6.45 10.56
N ASN A 80 -12.95 5.73 11.44
CA ASN A 80 -12.55 4.33 11.25
C ASN A 80 -11.87 4.06 9.89
N PRO A 81 -10.78 4.75 9.54
CA PRO A 81 -10.14 4.60 8.25
C PRO A 81 -9.47 3.22 8.09
N VAL A 82 -9.37 2.75 6.84
CA VAL A 82 -8.45 1.68 6.44
C VAL A 82 -7.17 2.33 5.93
N ILE A 83 -6.05 2.00 6.54
CA ILE A 83 -4.76 2.59 6.20
C ILE A 83 -3.91 1.55 5.48
N THR A 84 -3.31 1.93 4.34
CA THR A 84 -2.43 1.06 3.56
C THR A 84 -1.08 1.72 3.33
N LEU A 85 -0.01 0.93 3.47
CA LEU A 85 1.36 1.37 3.26
C LEU A 85 1.88 0.86 1.92
N HIS A 86 2.35 1.79 1.08
CA HIS A 86 2.83 1.55 -0.28
C HIS A 86 4.29 2.00 -0.41
N GLY A 87 5.21 1.19 0.12
CA GLY A 87 6.60 1.57 0.24
C GLY A 87 6.80 2.78 1.17
N TYR A 88 6.10 2.80 2.29
CA TYR A 88 6.26 3.81 3.32
C TYR A 88 7.45 3.45 4.21
N LEU A 89 8.56 4.16 4.06
CA LEU A 89 9.85 3.84 4.67
C LEU A 89 10.03 4.49 6.06
N ARG A 90 8.97 4.51 6.86
CA ARG A 90 9.00 5.01 8.24
C ARG A 90 8.34 4.00 9.16
N ILE A 91 8.90 3.85 10.35
CA ILE A 91 8.27 3.04 11.40
C ILE A 91 7.06 3.81 11.91
N ILE A 92 5.92 3.15 11.92
CA ILE A 92 4.69 3.70 12.50
C ILE A 92 4.78 3.58 14.03
N PRO A 93 4.52 4.66 14.78
CA PRO A 93 4.54 4.62 16.24
C PRO A 93 3.56 3.59 16.80
N LYS A 94 3.92 2.97 17.92
CA LYS A 94 3.10 1.94 18.59
C LYS A 94 1.68 2.42 18.88
N GLU A 95 1.55 3.67 19.31
CA GLU A 95 0.26 4.30 19.62
C GLU A 95 -0.64 4.35 18.40
N ILE A 96 -0.08 4.64 17.24
CA ILE A 96 -0.80 4.67 15.96
C ILE A 96 -1.17 3.25 15.51
N CYS A 97 -0.24 2.28 15.60
CA CYS A 97 -0.52 0.88 15.30
C CYS A 97 -1.64 0.29 16.18
N SER A 98 -1.70 0.71 17.46
CA SER A 98 -2.71 0.21 18.40
C SER A 98 -4.10 0.81 18.18
N LYS A 99 -4.17 2.00 17.60
CA LYS A 99 -5.41 2.76 17.43
C LYS A 99 -6.07 2.54 16.07
N TYR A 100 -5.28 2.31 15.03
CA TYR A 100 -5.76 2.24 13.65
C TYR A 100 -5.48 0.89 13.01
N GLU A 101 -6.33 0.48 12.07
CA GLU A 101 -6.09 -0.68 11.22
C GLU A 101 -5.18 -0.29 10.07
N ILE A 102 -3.95 -0.78 10.11
CA ILE A 102 -2.91 -0.48 9.13
C ILE A 102 -2.43 -1.76 8.48
N TYR A 103 -2.30 -1.75 7.16
CA TYR A 103 -1.87 -2.89 6.36
C TYR A 103 -0.66 -2.49 5.50
N ASN A 104 0.29 -3.39 5.39
CA ASN A 104 1.48 -3.20 4.57
C ASN A 104 1.63 -4.33 3.57
N LEU A 105 2.02 -4.01 2.34
CA LEU A 105 2.52 -5.00 1.42
C LEU A 105 4.04 -5.05 1.54
N HIS A 106 4.53 -6.21 1.99
CA HIS A 106 5.96 -6.49 2.05
C HIS A 106 6.37 -7.34 0.84
N PRO A 107 7.34 -6.89 0.02
CA PRO A 107 7.74 -7.60 -1.21
C PRO A 107 8.72 -8.74 -0.92
N GLY A 108 8.38 -9.59 0.02
CA GLY A 108 9.10 -10.80 0.43
C GLY A 108 8.14 -11.87 0.93
N LEU A 109 8.36 -13.13 0.56
CA LEU A 109 7.59 -14.28 1.06
C LEU A 109 8.04 -14.65 2.49
N ILE A 110 7.80 -13.76 3.45
CA ILE A 110 8.24 -13.94 4.85
C ILE A 110 7.56 -15.10 5.56
N ASN A 111 6.39 -15.53 5.11
CA ASN A 111 5.73 -16.74 5.58
C ASN A 111 6.45 -18.02 5.16
N LYS A 112 7.18 -18.01 4.05
CA LYS A 112 7.98 -19.12 3.55
C LYS A 112 9.46 -18.98 3.89
N TYR A 113 9.96 -17.76 3.85
CA TYR A 113 11.35 -17.42 4.07
C TYR A 113 11.46 -16.27 5.10
N PRO A 114 11.45 -16.58 6.41
CA PRO A 114 11.49 -15.55 7.47
C PRO A 114 12.69 -14.61 7.38
N SER A 115 13.80 -15.07 6.78
CA SER A 115 14.99 -14.25 6.51
C SER A 115 14.71 -13.07 5.59
N LEU A 116 13.60 -13.06 4.84
CA LEU A 116 13.25 -11.96 3.93
C LEU A 116 12.51 -10.80 4.62
N LYS A 117 12.30 -10.81 5.95
CA LYS A 117 11.81 -9.64 6.69
C LYS A 117 12.81 -8.48 6.57
N GLY A 118 12.28 -7.26 6.63
CA GLY A 118 13.07 -6.04 6.57
C GLY A 118 13.51 -5.63 5.16
N PHE A 119 14.72 -5.11 5.04
CA PHE A 119 15.16 -4.34 3.88
C PHE A 119 15.53 -5.19 2.66
N ASN A 120 15.21 -4.71 1.44
CA ASN A 120 15.57 -5.30 0.14
C ASN A 120 15.29 -6.81 -0.01
N PRO A 121 14.09 -7.31 0.33
CA PRO A 121 13.81 -8.75 0.26
C PRO A 121 13.89 -9.32 -1.15
N GLN A 122 13.55 -8.53 -2.19
CA GLN A 122 13.63 -8.96 -3.58
C GLN A 122 15.06 -9.28 -4.01
N GLU A 123 16.00 -8.36 -3.70
CA GLU A 123 17.41 -8.56 -4.00
C GLU A 123 18.01 -9.73 -3.23
N ARG A 124 17.60 -9.90 -1.97
CA ARG A 124 18.06 -11.02 -1.15
C ARG A 124 17.55 -12.34 -1.70
N ALA A 125 16.27 -12.45 -2.04
CA ALA A 125 15.71 -13.64 -2.65
C ALA A 125 16.44 -14.00 -3.95
N PHE A 126 16.77 -13.02 -4.78
CA PHE A 126 17.53 -13.21 -6.00
C PHE A 126 18.98 -13.67 -5.74
N LYS A 127 19.72 -12.96 -4.86
CA LYS A 127 21.11 -13.26 -4.53
C LYS A 127 21.30 -14.60 -3.86
N GLU A 128 20.34 -15.01 -3.03
CA GLU A 128 20.31 -16.30 -2.34
C GLU A 128 19.75 -17.44 -3.21
N ASN A 129 19.48 -17.18 -4.49
CA ASN A 129 18.98 -18.14 -5.47
C ASN A 129 17.70 -18.87 -5.00
N TYR A 130 16.78 -18.18 -4.33
CA TYR A 130 15.51 -18.79 -3.98
C TYR A 130 14.71 -19.13 -5.23
N LYS A 131 14.05 -20.29 -5.20
CA LYS A 131 13.18 -20.70 -6.31
C LYS A 131 12.01 -19.76 -6.51
N HIS A 132 11.49 -19.20 -5.42
CA HIS A 132 10.33 -18.31 -5.45
C HIS A 132 10.63 -17.00 -4.72
N ALA A 133 10.17 -15.90 -5.31
CA ALA A 133 9.96 -14.64 -4.62
C ALA A 133 8.45 -14.35 -4.55
N GLY A 134 8.04 -13.29 -3.88
CA GLY A 134 6.63 -12.92 -3.81
C GLY A 134 6.40 -11.81 -2.81
N CYS A 135 5.12 -11.55 -2.57
CA CYS A 135 4.69 -10.51 -1.65
C CYS A 135 3.72 -11.08 -0.60
N VAL A 136 3.63 -10.41 0.53
CA VAL A 136 2.60 -10.64 1.53
C VAL A 136 1.91 -9.33 1.89
N ILE A 137 0.60 -9.39 2.18
CA ILE A 137 -0.09 -8.30 2.88
C ILE A 137 -0.26 -8.74 4.32
N HIS A 138 0.20 -7.91 5.25
CA HIS A 138 0.11 -8.18 6.67
C HIS A 138 -0.40 -6.95 7.43
N LYS A 139 -0.97 -7.20 8.61
CA LYS A 139 -1.32 -6.15 9.56
C LYS A 139 -0.04 -5.52 10.11
N VAL A 140 -0.02 -4.20 10.22
CA VAL A 140 1.12 -3.48 10.81
C VAL A 140 0.98 -3.46 12.32
N ILE A 141 2.02 -3.90 12.99
CA ILE A 141 2.21 -3.84 14.44
C ILE A 141 3.54 -3.12 14.72
N PRO A 142 3.87 -2.79 15.97
CA PRO A 142 5.13 -2.10 16.29
C PRO A 142 6.40 -2.84 15.83
N GLU A 143 6.35 -4.17 15.83
CA GLU A 143 7.44 -5.03 15.39
C GLU A 143 7.42 -5.12 13.86
N VAL A 144 8.55 -4.80 13.23
CA VAL A 144 8.66 -4.71 11.77
C VAL A 144 8.44 -6.07 11.11
N ASP A 145 7.47 -6.12 10.18
CA ASP A 145 7.08 -7.31 9.40
C ASP A 145 6.69 -8.55 10.24
N GLU A 146 6.27 -8.33 11.49
CA GLU A 146 5.86 -9.40 12.42
C GLU A 146 4.34 -9.56 12.56
N GLY A 147 3.55 -8.67 11.95
CA GLY A 147 2.10 -8.72 12.05
C GLY A 147 1.50 -9.92 11.31
N GLU A 148 0.24 -10.20 11.63
CA GLU A 148 -0.55 -11.26 11.00
C GLU A 148 -0.57 -11.12 9.48
N ILE A 149 -0.17 -12.19 8.77
CA ILE A 149 -0.22 -12.25 7.32
C ILE A 149 -1.63 -12.62 6.88
N LEU A 150 -2.23 -11.76 6.10
CA LEU A 150 -3.59 -11.90 5.60
C LEU A 150 -3.63 -12.55 4.22
N MET A 151 -2.69 -12.18 3.38
CA MET A 151 -2.57 -12.69 2.01
C MET A 151 -1.10 -12.86 1.64
N SER A 152 -0.82 -13.85 0.79
CA SER A 152 0.51 -14.06 0.23
C SER A 152 0.40 -14.64 -1.18
N GLN A 153 1.32 -14.23 -2.04
CA GLN A 153 1.43 -14.78 -3.40
C GLN A 153 2.90 -14.86 -3.81
N GLY A 154 3.27 -16.02 -4.30
CA GLY A 154 4.62 -16.31 -4.79
C GLY A 154 4.66 -16.48 -6.30
N VAL A 155 5.82 -16.26 -6.88
CA VAL A 155 6.12 -16.48 -8.30
C VAL A 155 7.48 -17.13 -8.45
N ASP A 156 7.63 -18.01 -9.42
CA ASP A 156 8.93 -18.64 -9.74
C ASP A 156 9.87 -17.58 -10.35
N ILE A 157 11.08 -17.50 -9.80
CA ILE A 157 12.13 -16.56 -10.24
C ILE A 157 13.38 -17.28 -10.78
N GLN A 158 13.31 -18.59 -10.97
CA GLN A 158 14.41 -19.31 -11.61
C GLN A 158 14.63 -18.77 -13.02
N GLN A 159 15.90 -18.66 -13.41
CA GLN A 159 16.33 -18.10 -14.72
C GLN A 159 15.90 -16.64 -14.98
N CYS A 160 15.43 -15.93 -13.94
CA CYS A 160 15.14 -14.50 -14.05
C CYS A 160 16.39 -13.66 -13.83
N THR A 161 16.42 -12.48 -14.44
CA THR A 161 17.31 -11.40 -14.01
C THR A 161 16.70 -10.68 -12.80
N LEU A 162 17.47 -9.87 -12.09
CA LEU A 162 16.95 -9.07 -11.00
C LEU A 162 15.83 -8.12 -11.46
N ASP A 163 15.95 -7.56 -12.65
CA ASP A 163 14.92 -6.70 -13.26
C ASP A 163 13.62 -7.47 -13.53
N ASP A 164 13.71 -8.72 -13.99
CA ASP A 164 12.55 -9.59 -14.15
C ASP A 164 11.87 -9.89 -12.81
N VAL A 165 12.66 -10.09 -11.76
CA VAL A 165 12.12 -10.27 -10.39
C VAL A 165 11.30 -9.04 -9.98
N TYR A 166 11.83 -7.84 -10.13
CA TYR A 166 11.09 -6.61 -9.80
C TYR A 166 9.80 -6.46 -10.62
N LYS A 167 9.85 -6.75 -11.94
CA LYS A 167 8.67 -6.69 -12.81
C LYS A 167 7.60 -7.70 -12.38
N LYS A 168 7.99 -8.95 -12.10
CA LYS A 168 7.07 -9.99 -11.62
C LYS A 168 6.44 -9.62 -10.28
N LEU A 169 7.24 -9.11 -9.34
CA LEU A 169 6.74 -8.75 -8.02
C LEU A 169 5.82 -7.53 -8.04
N ARG A 170 5.99 -6.61 -8.99
CA ARG A 170 5.03 -5.51 -9.19
C ARG A 170 3.65 -6.03 -9.60
N VAL A 171 3.58 -7.02 -10.47
CA VAL A 171 2.31 -7.67 -10.86
C VAL A 171 1.68 -8.37 -9.66
N VAL A 172 2.47 -9.18 -8.95
CA VAL A 172 2.03 -9.89 -7.73
C VAL A 172 1.49 -8.90 -6.67
N ALA A 173 2.19 -7.79 -6.46
CA ALA A 173 1.76 -6.75 -5.51
C ALA A 173 0.40 -6.15 -5.88
N LEU A 174 0.20 -5.82 -7.16
CA LEU A 174 -1.07 -5.28 -7.64
C LEU A 174 -2.20 -6.30 -7.48
N ASP A 175 -1.99 -7.55 -7.85
CA ASP A 175 -2.98 -8.65 -7.71
C ASP A 175 -3.39 -8.86 -6.25
N LEU A 176 -2.43 -8.81 -5.32
CA LEU A 176 -2.70 -8.90 -3.88
C LEU A 176 -3.53 -7.71 -3.38
N TRP A 177 -3.18 -6.48 -3.77
CA TRP A 177 -3.97 -5.31 -3.39
C TRP A 177 -5.39 -5.36 -3.95
N ILE A 178 -5.56 -5.75 -5.22
CA ILE A 178 -6.89 -5.94 -5.83
C ILE A 178 -7.71 -6.94 -5.01
N SER A 179 -7.11 -8.07 -4.66
CA SER A 179 -7.77 -9.10 -3.84
C SER A 179 -8.10 -8.60 -2.44
N PHE A 180 -7.19 -7.85 -1.81
CA PHE A 180 -7.38 -7.25 -0.50
C PHE A 180 -8.56 -6.27 -0.49
N PHE A 181 -8.59 -5.31 -1.42
CA PHE A 181 -9.66 -4.32 -1.47
C PHE A 181 -11.03 -4.96 -1.71
N LYS A 182 -11.10 -5.99 -2.55
CA LYS A 182 -12.33 -6.76 -2.78
C LYS A 182 -12.78 -7.51 -1.53
N ALA A 183 -11.87 -8.19 -0.82
CA ALA A 183 -12.19 -8.99 0.36
C ALA A 183 -12.64 -8.13 1.55
N TYR A 184 -12.03 -6.98 1.74
CA TYR A 184 -12.30 -6.09 2.87
C TYR A 184 -13.47 -5.11 2.63
N LYS A 185 -14.23 -5.29 1.51
CA LYS A 185 -15.39 -4.46 1.14
C LYS A 185 -15.13 -2.95 1.29
N ILE A 186 -13.91 -2.54 0.96
CA ILE A 186 -13.55 -1.12 0.87
C ILE A 186 -14.18 -0.54 -0.40
N LEU A 187 -14.51 -1.44 -1.33
CA LEU A 187 -15.30 -1.14 -2.52
C LEU A 187 -16.79 -1.16 -2.13
N ASP A 188 -17.45 -0.02 -2.11
CA ASP A 188 -18.90 -0.01 -2.13
C ASP A 188 -19.38 -0.42 -3.53
N ASN A 189 -20.19 -1.46 -3.58
CA ASN A 189 -20.92 -1.84 -4.76
C ASN A 189 -22.04 -0.80 -5.03
N ASP A 190 -21.69 0.44 -5.37
CA ASP A 190 -22.64 1.39 -5.94
C ASP A 190 -23.13 0.96 -7.35
N ILE A 191 -22.60 -0.17 -7.85
CA ILE A 191 -23.05 -0.74 -9.13
C ILE A 191 -24.45 -1.36 -9.02
N ASP A 192 -24.84 -1.85 -7.84
CA ASP A 192 -26.17 -2.47 -7.65
C ASP A 192 -27.32 -1.47 -7.55
N LYS A 193 -27.05 -0.18 -7.37
CA LYS A 193 -28.11 0.86 -7.32
C LYS A 193 -28.48 1.46 -8.66
N LEU A 194 -27.69 1.23 -9.70
CA LEU A 194 -27.95 1.75 -11.06
C LEU A 194 -28.73 0.77 -11.95
N GLN A 195 -29.01 -0.45 -11.49
CA GLN A 195 -29.82 -1.43 -12.24
C GLN A 195 -31.27 -1.57 -11.76
N LEU A 196 -31.72 -0.73 -10.82
CA LEU A 196 -33.10 -0.73 -10.30
C LEU A 196 -33.82 0.62 -10.47
N GLN A 197 -33.47 1.40 -11.50
CA GLN A 197 -34.29 2.53 -11.94
C GLN A 197 -34.62 2.42 -13.41
#